data_ffc4743a81e2b56677c2eb882067270f
#
_entry.id   ffc4743a81e2b56677c2eb882067270f
#
_cell.length_a   1.000
_cell.length_b   1.000
_cell.length_c   1.000
_cell.angle_alpha   90.00
_cell.angle_beta   90.00
_cell.angle_gamma   90.00
#
_symmetry.space_group_name_H-M   'P 1'
#
loop_
_entity.id
_entity.type
_entity.pdbx_description
1 polymer ?
#
loop_
_entity_poly.entity_id
_entity_poly.type
_entity_poly.pdbx_seq_one_letter_code
_entity_poly.pdbx_strand_id
1 'polypeptide(L)'
;VDFLVAIGYLEKDGDAFANTASTQRWFTSAGQVDYTPGLLWTHEAWAMMGSLAETVRKGEPAQTLWEAMIEKPHLGPLFSSYMGAFAADLGPDLLKHVPVSPDYRRLLDLGGSHGLHSIRFCQAYPQLDAVIVDMPSALSETGPEIEKAGLAERISLSPGTLQEHDWGGANDLVFYLSVAHNHTAEENRLAIQ
;
A
#
# COMPACT_ATOMS: atom_id res chain seq x y z
N VAL A 1 17.41 2.84 24.94
CA VAL A 1 17.35 1.37 24.79
C VAL A 1 16.44 0.77 25.87
N ASP A 2 16.55 1.15 27.16
CA ASP A 2 15.75 0.59 28.26
C ASP A 2 14.23 0.77 28.05
N PHE A 3 13.81 1.87 27.41
CA PHE A 3 12.40 2.06 27.01
C PHE A 3 11.93 0.98 26.03
N LEU A 4 12.76 0.61 25.05
CA LEU A 4 12.43 -0.44 24.07
C LEU A 4 12.33 -1.83 24.73
N VAL A 5 13.11 -2.06 25.79
CA VAL A 5 12.99 -3.27 26.64
C VAL A 5 11.65 -3.24 27.39
N ALA A 6 11.33 -2.10 28.01
CA ALA A 6 10.10 -1.95 28.80
C ALA A 6 8.81 -2.15 27.98
N ILE A 7 8.81 -1.76 26.71
CA ILE A 7 7.67 -1.94 25.81
C ILE A 7 7.73 -3.21 24.95
N GLY A 8 8.72 -4.10 25.17
CA GLY A 8 8.78 -5.43 24.56
C GLY A 8 9.35 -5.52 23.14
N TYR A 9 10.06 -4.49 22.69
CA TYR A 9 10.79 -4.54 21.41
C TYR A 9 12.15 -5.21 21.56
N LEU A 10 12.82 -5.03 22.69
CA LEU A 10 14.11 -5.62 22.97
C LEU A 10 14.06 -6.49 24.23
N GLU A 11 14.96 -7.45 24.29
CA GLU A 11 15.32 -8.21 25.48
C GLU A 11 16.70 -7.75 25.96
N LYS A 12 16.92 -7.79 27.28
CA LYS A 12 18.20 -7.45 27.91
C LYS A 12 18.71 -8.64 28.70
N ASP A 13 19.96 -9.03 28.43
CA ASP A 13 20.69 -10.04 29.23
C ASP A 13 22.05 -9.46 29.62
N GLY A 14 22.18 -9.10 30.88
CA GLY A 14 23.34 -8.35 31.38
C GLY A 14 23.48 -7.01 30.65
N ASP A 15 24.57 -6.80 29.95
CA ASP A 15 24.85 -5.61 29.15
C ASP A 15 24.51 -5.77 27.64
N ALA A 16 24.04 -6.95 27.26
CA ALA A 16 23.64 -7.23 25.88
C ALA A 16 22.16 -6.97 25.64
N PHE A 17 21.82 -6.58 24.37
CA PHE A 17 20.47 -6.39 23.92
C PHE A 17 20.23 -7.24 22.67
N ALA A 18 19.05 -7.80 22.58
CA ALA A 18 18.59 -8.56 21.41
C ALA A 18 17.17 -8.16 21.03
N ASN A 19 16.79 -8.38 19.78
CA ASN A 19 15.40 -8.25 19.36
C ASN A 19 14.57 -9.34 20.05
N THR A 20 13.36 -8.98 20.51
CA THR A 20 12.37 -9.99 20.87
C THR A 20 11.95 -10.79 19.63
N ALA A 21 11.35 -11.95 19.82
CA ALA A 21 10.80 -12.75 18.71
C ALA A 21 9.81 -11.94 17.88
N SER A 22 9.00 -11.08 18.49
CA SER A 22 8.08 -10.19 17.82
C SER A 22 8.81 -9.16 16.96
N THR A 23 9.82 -8.48 17.49
CA THR A 23 10.62 -7.51 16.74
C THR A 23 11.34 -8.17 15.56
N GLN A 24 11.94 -9.34 15.79
CA GLN A 24 12.60 -10.09 14.74
C GLN A 24 11.65 -10.46 13.62
N ARG A 25 10.41 -10.81 13.93
CA ARG A 25 9.39 -11.20 12.96
C ARG A 25 8.87 -10.03 12.11
N TRP A 26 8.66 -8.86 12.72
CA TRP A 26 7.89 -7.77 12.12
C TRP A 26 8.70 -6.53 11.74
N PHE A 27 9.91 -6.38 12.27
CA PHE A 27 10.70 -5.16 12.12
C PHE A 27 12.14 -5.40 11.68
N THR A 28 12.37 -6.52 10.99
CA THR A 28 13.66 -6.80 10.38
C THR A 28 13.50 -7.38 8.98
N SER A 29 14.48 -7.14 8.12
CA SER A 29 14.51 -7.71 6.77
C SER A 29 14.63 -9.25 6.74
N ALA A 30 15.01 -9.87 7.87
CA ALA A 30 15.03 -11.32 8.02
C ALA A 30 13.69 -11.90 8.52
N GLY A 31 12.73 -11.04 8.84
CA GLY A 31 11.39 -11.41 9.28
C GLY A 31 10.48 -11.86 8.15
N GLN A 32 9.26 -12.22 8.50
CA GLN A 32 8.22 -12.62 7.54
C GLN A 32 7.75 -11.43 6.70
N VAL A 33 7.60 -10.28 7.34
CA VAL A 33 7.23 -8.98 6.74
C VAL A 33 8.00 -7.90 7.48
N ASP A 34 8.58 -6.97 6.76
CA ASP A 34 9.27 -5.82 7.36
C ASP A 34 8.33 -4.62 7.46
N TYR A 35 7.82 -4.34 8.67
CA TYR A 35 7.00 -3.16 8.96
C TYR A 35 7.81 -1.92 9.34
N THR A 36 9.14 -1.93 9.19
CA THR A 36 9.98 -0.73 9.42
C THR A 36 9.50 0.50 8.64
N PRO A 37 9.07 0.39 7.37
CA PRO A 37 8.47 1.53 6.65
C PRO A 37 7.27 2.14 7.38
N GLY A 38 6.48 1.33 8.09
CA GLY A 38 5.35 1.80 8.89
C GLY A 38 5.75 2.63 10.10
N LEU A 39 6.87 2.29 10.75
CA LEU A 39 7.42 3.09 11.85
C LEU A 39 7.91 4.45 11.33
N LEU A 40 8.62 4.46 10.20
CA LEU A 40 9.10 5.68 9.56
C LEU A 40 7.93 6.54 9.09
N TRP A 41 6.92 5.94 8.46
CA TRP A 41 5.68 6.61 8.09
C TRP A 41 4.98 7.24 9.31
N THR A 42 4.84 6.49 10.41
CA THR A 42 4.21 6.99 11.64
C THR A 42 4.97 8.20 12.21
N HIS A 43 6.30 8.20 12.13
CA HIS A 43 7.12 9.34 12.53
C HIS A 43 6.79 10.60 11.72
N GLU A 44 6.70 10.48 10.39
CA GLU A 44 6.33 11.60 9.51
C GLU A 44 4.86 12.03 9.73
N ALA A 45 3.94 11.06 9.84
CA ALA A 45 2.51 11.32 10.06
C ALA A 45 2.24 11.98 11.42
N TRP A 46 3.13 11.80 12.42
CA TRP A 46 2.99 12.45 13.73
C TRP A 46 2.98 13.97 13.64
N ALA A 47 3.75 14.55 12.72
CA ALA A 47 3.74 15.99 12.47
C ALA A 47 2.37 16.47 11.96
N MET A 48 1.69 15.66 11.14
CA MET A 48 0.33 15.94 10.64
C MET A 48 -0.71 15.89 11.78
N MET A 49 -0.55 14.96 12.73
CA MET A 49 -1.42 14.88 13.92
C MET A 49 -1.30 16.10 14.84
N GLY A 50 -0.20 16.83 14.77
CA GLY A 50 -0.05 18.12 15.48
C GLY A 50 -1.08 19.19 15.09
N SER A 51 -1.67 19.09 13.90
CA SER A 51 -2.74 19.97 13.40
C SER A 51 -4.17 19.58 13.85
N LEU A 52 -4.32 18.48 14.60
CA LEU A 52 -5.63 17.92 14.96
C LEU A 52 -6.57 18.94 15.62
N ALA A 53 -6.07 19.77 16.52
CA ALA A 53 -6.90 20.79 17.19
C ALA A 53 -7.45 21.84 16.21
N GLU A 54 -6.70 22.18 15.18
CA GLU A 54 -7.13 23.08 14.11
C GLU A 54 -8.16 22.41 13.20
N THR A 55 -7.88 21.18 12.78
CA THR A 55 -8.78 20.32 12.00
C THR A 55 -10.16 20.20 12.67
N VAL A 56 -10.20 19.87 13.97
CA VAL A 56 -11.46 19.76 14.73
C VAL A 56 -12.20 21.12 14.79
N ARG A 57 -11.48 22.21 14.95
CA ARG A 57 -12.11 23.57 15.04
C ARG A 57 -12.69 24.01 13.70
N LYS A 58 -12.04 23.68 12.59
CA LYS A 58 -12.46 24.05 11.23
C LYS A 58 -13.49 23.08 10.65
N GLY A 59 -13.51 21.81 11.09
CA GLY A 59 -14.35 20.76 10.53
C GLY A 59 -13.81 20.17 9.23
N GLU A 60 -12.56 20.49 8.87
CA GLU A 60 -11.87 20.01 7.67
C GLU A 60 -10.37 19.80 7.97
N PRO A 61 -9.67 18.92 7.27
CA PRO A 61 -8.24 18.73 7.45
C PRO A 61 -7.46 20.04 7.25
N ALA A 62 -6.53 20.34 8.14
CA ALA A 62 -5.62 21.48 7.97
C ALA A 62 -4.69 21.27 6.74
N GLN A 63 -4.37 20.02 6.46
CA GLN A 63 -3.65 19.57 5.27
C GLN A 63 -4.08 18.14 4.96
N THR A 64 -4.35 17.84 3.70
CA THR A 64 -4.63 16.48 3.26
C THR A 64 -3.33 15.68 3.12
N LEU A 65 -3.42 14.36 3.16
CA LEU A 65 -2.28 13.46 2.90
C LEU A 65 -1.63 13.74 1.54
N TRP A 66 -2.44 13.99 0.53
CA TRP A 66 -1.99 14.24 -0.84
C TRP A 66 -1.22 15.56 -0.96
N GLU A 67 -1.71 16.62 -0.34
CA GLU A 67 -0.99 17.89 -0.25
C GLU A 67 0.36 17.74 0.47
N ALA A 68 0.38 16.98 1.56
CA ALA A 68 1.63 16.68 2.27
C ALA A 68 2.65 15.93 1.40
N MET A 69 2.19 14.98 0.57
CA MET A 69 3.06 14.25 -0.37
C MET A 69 3.58 15.14 -1.52
N ILE A 70 2.80 16.13 -1.95
CA ILE A 70 3.24 17.13 -2.94
C ILE A 70 4.34 18.02 -2.33
N GLU A 71 4.15 18.49 -1.09
CA GLU A 71 5.12 19.34 -0.41
C GLU A 71 6.40 18.59 -0.01
N LYS A 72 6.26 17.30 0.34
CA LYS A 72 7.35 16.43 0.79
C LYS A 72 7.42 15.17 -0.09
N PRO A 73 8.09 15.23 -1.25
CA PRO A 73 8.08 14.13 -2.24
C PRO A 73 8.57 12.78 -1.71
N HIS A 74 9.40 12.76 -0.65
CA HIS A 74 9.87 11.51 -0.03
C HIS A 74 8.76 10.72 0.69
N LEU A 75 7.62 11.36 1.00
CA LEU A 75 6.49 10.69 1.67
C LEU A 75 5.79 9.69 0.75
N GLY A 76 5.72 9.93 -0.55
CA GLY A 76 5.06 9.04 -1.51
C GLY A 76 5.68 7.63 -1.52
N PRO A 77 6.99 7.48 -1.80
CA PRO A 77 7.66 6.19 -1.75
C PRO A 77 7.62 5.53 -0.36
N LEU A 78 7.72 6.33 0.71
CA LEU A 78 7.64 5.82 2.08
C LEU A 78 6.24 5.25 2.38
N PHE A 79 5.19 5.96 1.99
CA PHE A 79 3.81 5.50 2.13
C PHE A 79 3.55 4.24 1.30
N SER A 80 4.02 4.21 0.05
CA SER A 80 3.91 3.04 -0.82
C SER A 80 4.61 1.82 -0.20
N SER A 81 5.82 1.98 0.35
CA SER A 81 6.54 0.91 1.05
C SER A 81 5.80 0.43 2.30
N TYR A 82 5.18 1.34 3.05
CA TYR A 82 4.35 0.99 4.22
C TYR A 82 3.11 0.19 3.80
N MET A 83 2.39 0.63 2.77
CA MET A 83 1.24 -0.10 2.23
C MET A 83 1.66 -1.44 1.62
N GLY A 84 2.86 -1.51 1.04
CA GLY A 84 3.46 -2.75 0.54
C GLY A 84 3.68 -3.79 1.64
N ALA A 85 4.08 -3.38 2.85
CA ALA A 85 4.19 -4.27 3.99
C ALA A 85 2.84 -4.89 4.39
N PHE A 86 1.75 -4.09 4.41
CA PHE A 86 0.39 -4.60 4.59
C PHE A 86 -0.01 -5.57 3.49
N ALA A 87 0.28 -5.23 2.24
CA ALA A 87 -0.03 -6.09 1.11
C ALA A 87 0.73 -7.42 1.17
N ALA A 88 1.97 -7.41 1.66
CA ALA A 88 2.76 -8.63 1.85
C ALA A 88 2.13 -9.57 2.88
N ASP A 89 1.61 -9.02 3.98
CA ASP A 89 0.95 -9.77 5.05
C ASP A 89 -0.46 -10.26 4.63
N LEU A 90 -1.29 -9.36 4.11
CA LEU A 90 -2.68 -9.63 3.73
C LEU A 90 -2.81 -10.46 2.45
N GLY A 91 -1.87 -10.33 1.54
CA GLY A 91 -1.98 -10.87 0.18
C GLY A 91 -2.24 -12.40 0.09
N PRO A 92 -1.62 -13.26 0.94
CA PRO A 92 -1.96 -14.68 0.96
C PRO A 92 -3.43 -14.96 1.28
N ASP A 93 -4.03 -14.20 2.19
CA ASP A 93 -5.44 -14.34 2.54
C ASP A 93 -6.36 -13.82 1.44
N LEU A 94 -6.03 -12.72 0.77
CA LEU A 94 -6.76 -12.26 -0.41
C LEU A 94 -6.75 -13.32 -1.51
N LEU A 95 -5.59 -13.88 -1.83
CA LEU A 95 -5.47 -14.92 -2.85
C LEU A 95 -6.32 -16.16 -2.53
N LYS A 96 -6.44 -16.50 -1.25
CA LYS A 96 -7.22 -17.64 -0.78
C LYS A 96 -8.73 -17.41 -0.85
N HIS A 97 -9.19 -16.17 -0.63
CA HIS A 97 -10.61 -15.88 -0.42
C HIS A 97 -11.28 -15.15 -1.59
N VAL A 98 -10.50 -14.51 -2.48
CA VAL A 98 -11.05 -13.88 -3.69
C VAL A 98 -11.17 -14.91 -4.81
N PRO A 99 -12.39 -15.26 -5.23
CA PRO A 99 -12.58 -16.23 -6.30
C PRO A 99 -12.17 -15.65 -7.64
N VAL A 100 -11.35 -16.38 -8.39
CA VAL A 100 -10.96 -16.04 -9.76
C VAL A 100 -11.43 -17.15 -10.69
N SER A 101 -12.34 -16.83 -11.62
CA SER A 101 -12.79 -17.78 -12.64
C SER A 101 -11.66 -18.11 -13.61
N PRO A 102 -11.55 -19.35 -14.15
CA PRO A 102 -10.64 -19.69 -15.23
C PRO A 102 -10.83 -18.85 -16.49
N ASP A 103 -12.00 -18.24 -16.66
CA ASP A 103 -12.33 -17.38 -17.80
C ASP A 103 -11.89 -15.93 -17.62
N TYR A 104 -11.51 -15.51 -16.40
CA TYR A 104 -11.04 -14.16 -16.13
C TYR A 104 -9.70 -13.90 -16.85
N ARG A 105 -9.62 -12.75 -17.51
CA ARG A 105 -8.43 -12.32 -18.27
C ARG A 105 -7.89 -10.97 -17.80
N ARG A 106 -8.75 -10.10 -17.25
CA ARG A 106 -8.39 -8.73 -16.96
C ARG A 106 -8.70 -8.32 -15.53
N LEU A 107 -7.63 -8.01 -14.79
CA LEU A 107 -7.66 -7.36 -13.48
C LEU A 107 -7.45 -5.86 -13.65
N LEU A 108 -8.31 -5.06 -13.06
CA LEU A 108 -8.11 -3.63 -12.86
C LEU A 108 -7.85 -3.37 -11.39
N ASP A 109 -6.71 -2.75 -11.06
CA ASP A 109 -6.28 -2.44 -9.70
C ASP A 109 -6.30 -0.91 -9.50
N LEU A 110 -7.38 -0.41 -8.91
CA LEU A 110 -7.63 1.02 -8.68
C LEU A 110 -6.97 1.47 -7.37
N GLY A 111 -5.98 2.34 -7.47
CA GLY A 111 -5.16 2.75 -6.34
C GLY A 111 -4.17 1.67 -5.92
N GLY A 112 -3.66 0.88 -6.88
CA GLY A 112 -2.83 -0.28 -6.64
C GLY A 112 -1.40 0.01 -6.20
N SER A 113 -0.95 1.28 -6.26
CA SER A 113 0.33 1.79 -5.74
C SER A 113 1.49 0.80 -5.92
N HIS A 114 1.90 0.11 -4.85
CA HIS A 114 3.02 -0.85 -4.81
C HIS A 114 2.87 -2.08 -5.73
N GLY A 115 1.69 -2.34 -6.31
CA GLY A 115 1.42 -3.41 -7.27
C GLY A 115 1.45 -4.86 -6.74
N LEU A 116 1.74 -5.08 -5.45
CA LEU A 116 1.97 -6.43 -4.91
C LEU A 116 0.75 -7.35 -4.99
N HIS A 117 -0.47 -6.80 -4.91
CA HIS A 117 -1.68 -7.61 -5.07
C HIS A 117 -1.82 -8.08 -6.51
N SER A 118 -1.70 -7.18 -7.48
CA SER A 118 -1.73 -7.51 -8.91
C SER A 118 -0.62 -8.49 -9.30
N ILE A 119 0.61 -8.28 -8.83
CA ILE A 119 1.74 -9.20 -9.04
C ILE A 119 1.39 -10.60 -8.55
N ARG A 120 0.90 -10.72 -7.31
CA ARG A 120 0.57 -12.00 -6.69
C ARG A 120 -0.55 -12.73 -7.43
N PHE A 121 -1.59 -12.01 -7.85
CA PHE A 121 -2.70 -12.60 -8.60
C PHE A 121 -2.27 -13.03 -10.00
N CYS A 122 -1.49 -12.23 -10.72
CA CYS A 122 -0.95 -12.61 -12.02
C CYS A 122 0.04 -13.78 -11.94
N GLN A 123 0.79 -13.92 -10.84
CA GLN A 123 1.63 -15.11 -10.61
C GLN A 123 0.81 -16.37 -10.38
N ALA A 124 -0.26 -16.27 -9.59
CA ALA A 124 -1.13 -17.40 -9.26
C ALA A 124 -2.06 -17.81 -10.41
N TYR A 125 -2.45 -16.87 -11.26
CA TYR A 125 -3.38 -17.05 -12.37
C TYR A 125 -2.70 -16.65 -13.69
N PRO A 126 -2.04 -17.59 -14.39
CA PRO A 126 -1.27 -17.31 -15.61
C PRO A 126 -2.05 -16.68 -16.75
N GLN A 127 -3.39 -16.85 -16.77
CA GLN A 127 -4.27 -16.29 -17.79
C GLN A 127 -4.67 -14.82 -17.51
N LEU A 128 -4.34 -14.26 -16.32
CA LEU A 128 -4.78 -12.96 -15.87
C LEU A 128 -3.73 -11.90 -16.18
N ASP A 129 -4.09 -10.85 -16.90
CA ASP A 129 -3.31 -9.64 -17.07
C ASP A 129 -3.86 -8.54 -16.17
N ALA A 130 -3.06 -7.56 -15.79
CA ALA A 130 -3.48 -6.49 -14.91
C ALA A 130 -3.15 -5.09 -15.44
N VAL A 131 -4.01 -4.13 -15.10
CA VAL A 131 -3.74 -2.70 -15.22
C VAL A 131 -3.79 -2.09 -13.84
N ILE A 132 -2.71 -1.45 -13.42
CA ILE A 132 -2.62 -0.75 -12.14
C ILE A 132 -2.76 0.73 -12.41
N VAL A 133 -3.76 1.34 -11.79
CA VAL A 133 -4.05 2.77 -11.90
C VAL A 133 -3.74 3.45 -10.58
N ASP A 134 -2.88 4.45 -10.61
CA ASP A 134 -2.59 5.30 -9.45
C ASP A 134 -1.87 6.59 -9.90
N MET A 135 -1.67 7.51 -8.97
CA MET A 135 -0.89 8.72 -9.23
C MET A 135 0.56 8.39 -9.64
N PRO A 136 1.19 9.19 -10.52
CA PRO A 136 2.56 8.93 -10.96
C PRO A 136 3.55 8.75 -9.81
N SER A 137 3.41 9.51 -8.72
CA SER A 137 4.27 9.41 -7.54
C SER A 137 4.09 8.09 -6.77
N ALA A 138 2.88 7.53 -6.77
CA ALA A 138 2.59 6.25 -6.12
C ALA A 138 3.11 5.05 -6.93
N LEU A 139 3.24 5.21 -8.25
CA LEU A 139 3.71 4.17 -9.18
C LEU A 139 5.23 4.18 -9.40
N SER A 140 5.96 5.12 -8.79
CA SER A 140 7.39 5.33 -9.05
C SER A 140 8.26 4.08 -8.84
N GLU A 141 7.93 3.25 -7.84
CA GLU A 141 8.67 2.04 -7.50
C GLU A 141 7.99 0.75 -8.03
N THR A 142 6.81 0.87 -8.63
CA THR A 142 5.99 -0.29 -9.02
C THR A 142 6.54 -1.01 -10.25
N GLY A 143 7.04 -0.26 -11.23
CA GLY A 143 7.62 -0.82 -12.45
C GLY A 143 8.78 -1.80 -12.17
N PRO A 144 9.81 -1.40 -11.41
CA PRO A 144 10.89 -2.30 -11.00
C PRO A 144 10.43 -3.58 -10.29
N GLU A 145 9.40 -3.52 -9.46
CA GLU A 145 8.86 -4.72 -8.78
C GLU A 145 8.12 -5.65 -9.77
N ILE A 146 7.41 -5.10 -10.76
CA ILE A 146 6.79 -5.87 -11.84
C ILE A 146 7.87 -6.57 -12.69
N GLU A 147 8.94 -5.86 -13.07
CA GLU A 147 10.06 -6.42 -13.82
C GLU A 147 10.76 -7.55 -13.05
N LYS A 148 11.06 -7.34 -11.78
CA LYS A 148 11.64 -8.33 -10.87
C LYS A 148 10.76 -9.58 -10.72
N ALA A 149 9.44 -9.42 -10.79
CA ALA A 149 8.48 -10.52 -10.77
C ALA A 149 8.38 -11.26 -12.13
N GLY A 150 8.99 -10.75 -13.21
CA GLY A 150 8.91 -11.31 -14.55
C GLY A 150 7.55 -11.10 -15.22
N LEU A 151 6.83 -10.03 -14.87
CA LEU A 151 5.45 -9.79 -15.31
C LEU A 151 5.27 -8.52 -16.17
N ALA A 152 6.37 -7.96 -16.70
CA ALA A 152 6.33 -6.72 -17.48
C ALA A 152 5.44 -6.79 -18.74
N GLU A 153 5.26 -7.97 -19.33
CA GLU A 153 4.39 -8.20 -20.49
C GLU A 153 2.91 -8.39 -20.09
N ARG A 154 2.61 -8.55 -18.80
CA ARG A 154 1.27 -8.90 -18.31
C ARG A 154 0.67 -7.86 -17.36
N ILE A 155 1.49 -7.00 -16.76
CA ILE A 155 1.05 -5.94 -15.87
C ILE A 155 1.49 -4.61 -16.46
N SER A 156 0.53 -3.74 -16.73
CA SER A 156 0.76 -2.39 -17.20
C SER A 156 0.41 -1.35 -16.13
N LEU A 157 1.14 -0.24 -16.14
CA LEU A 157 0.87 0.91 -15.28
C LEU A 157 0.10 1.96 -16.06
N SER A 158 -0.93 2.53 -15.46
CA SER A 158 -1.75 3.60 -16.02
C SER A 158 -1.75 4.79 -15.05
N PRO A 159 -0.77 5.71 -15.16
CA PRO A 159 -0.69 6.86 -14.30
C PRO A 159 -1.88 7.80 -14.52
N GLY A 160 -2.58 8.18 -13.44
CA GLY A 160 -3.73 9.06 -13.50
C GLY A 160 -4.48 9.15 -12.19
N THR A 161 -5.56 9.94 -12.18
CA THR A 161 -6.48 10.00 -11.04
C THR A 161 -7.65 9.05 -11.26
N LEU A 162 -8.25 8.60 -10.17
CA LEU A 162 -9.40 7.67 -10.25
C LEU A 162 -10.64 8.31 -10.86
N GLN A 163 -10.73 9.64 -10.86
CA GLN A 163 -11.89 10.39 -11.36
C GLN A 163 -11.84 10.69 -12.88
N GLU A 164 -10.67 10.63 -13.49
CA GLU A 164 -10.45 11.12 -14.86
C GLU A 164 -10.06 10.01 -15.84
N HIS A 165 -10.15 8.76 -15.43
CA HIS A 165 -9.59 7.66 -16.20
C HIS A 165 -10.66 6.87 -16.95
N ASP A 166 -10.35 6.55 -18.21
CA ASP A 166 -11.05 5.52 -18.96
C ASP A 166 -10.46 4.15 -18.58
N TRP A 167 -11.22 3.36 -17.86
CA TRP A 167 -10.82 2.02 -17.38
C TRP A 167 -10.68 0.98 -18.51
N GLY A 168 -10.90 1.40 -19.78
CA GLY A 168 -10.60 0.59 -20.95
C GLY A 168 -11.46 -0.64 -21.14
N GLY A 169 -12.76 -0.58 -20.84
CA GLY A 169 -13.73 -1.62 -21.15
C GLY A 169 -13.93 -2.68 -20.06
N ALA A 170 -14.48 -3.83 -20.42
CA ALA A 170 -14.85 -4.86 -19.46
C ALA A 170 -13.64 -5.42 -18.68
N ASN A 171 -13.69 -5.29 -17.38
CA ASN A 171 -12.75 -5.91 -16.46
C ASN A 171 -13.45 -7.08 -15.77
N ASP A 172 -12.76 -8.22 -15.65
CA ASP A 172 -13.32 -9.43 -15.03
C ASP A 172 -13.18 -9.40 -13.51
N LEU A 173 -12.14 -8.72 -13.02
CA LEU A 173 -11.85 -8.53 -11.61
C LEU A 173 -11.41 -7.08 -11.38
N VAL A 174 -11.94 -6.46 -10.35
CA VAL A 174 -11.56 -5.10 -9.95
C VAL A 174 -11.11 -5.11 -8.50
N PHE A 175 -9.92 -4.58 -8.25
CA PHE A 175 -9.44 -4.26 -6.91
C PHE A 175 -9.64 -2.78 -6.62
N TYR A 176 -10.18 -2.49 -5.44
CA TYR A 176 -10.35 -1.16 -4.87
C TYR A 176 -10.00 -1.21 -3.39
N LEU A 177 -8.75 -1.67 -3.14
CA LEU A 177 -8.28 -2.05 -1.80
C LEU A 177 -7.67 -0.85 -1.07
N SER A 178 -8.16 -0.57 0.13
CA SER A 178 -7.67 0.54 0.98
C SER A 178 -7.75 1.92 0.31
N VAL A 179 -8.70 2.12 -0.60
CA VAL A 179 -8.89 3.39 -1.35
C VAL A 179 -10.22 4.05 -0.99
N ALA A 180 -11.29 3.29 -0.86
CA ALA A 180 -12.64 3.81 -0.67
C ALA A 180 -12.79 4.76 0.53
N HIS A 181 -12.02 4.56 1.59
CA HIS A 181 -12.07 5.40 2.79
C HIS A 181 -11.45 6.80 2.59
N ASN A 182 -10.73 7.02 1.49
CA ASN A 182 -10.14 8.32 1.14
C ASN A 182 -11.10 9.19 0.32
N HIS A 183 -12.25 8.66 -0.07
CA HIS A 183 -13.20 9.30 -0.97
C HIS A 183 -14.57 9.43 -0.32
N THR A 184 -15.33 10.43 -0.77
CA THR A 184 -16.75 10.59 -0.41
C THR A 184 -17.59 9.45 -1.04
N ALA A 185 -18.81 9.28 -0.55
CA ALA A 185 -19.75 8.30 -1.13
C ALA A 185 -20.03 8.57 -2.62
N GLU A 186 -20.08 9.84 -3.03
CA GLU A 186 -20.31 10.22 -4.42
C GLU A 186 -19.10 9.90 -5.31
N GLU A 187 -17.87 10.21 -4.86
CA GLU A 187 -16.63 9.86 -5.57
C GLU A 187 -16.47 8.34 -5.71
N ASN A 188 -16.75 7.58 -4.64
CA ASN A 188 -16.74 6.12 -4.71
C ASN A 188 -17.78 5.59 -5.71
N ARG A 189 -18.99 6.19 -5.75
CA ARG A 189 -20.02 5.80 -6.70
C ARG A 189 -19.58 6.06 -8.16
N LEU A 190 -18.89 7.16 -8.41
CA LEU A 190 -18.34 7.47 -9.74
C LEU A 190 -17.19 6.52 -10.13
N ALA A 191 -16.36 6.13 -9.17
CA ALA A 191 -15.23 5.24 -9.42
C ALA A 191 -15.62 3.78 -9.73
N ILE A 192 -16.86 3.35 -9.43
CA ILE A 192 -17.31 1.96 -9.63
C ILE A 192 -18.46 1.81 -10.66
N GLN A 193 -18.83 2.89 -11.34
CA GLN A 193 -19.77 2.90 -12.44
C GLN A 193 -19.11 2.78 -13.81
#